data_2069e53afa0d04c07e8cd3b9bbdce0b7
#
_entry.id   2069e53afa0d04c07e8cd3b9bbdce0b7
#
_cell.length_a   1.000
_cell.length_b   1.000
_cell.length_c   1.000
_cell.angle_alpha   90.00
_cell.angle_beta   90.00
_cell.angle_gamma   90.00
#
_symmetry.space_group_name_H-M   'P 1'
#
loop_
_entity.id
_entity.type
_entity.pdbx_description
1 polymer ?
#
loop_
_entity_poly.entity_id
_entity_poly.type
_entity_poly.pdbx_seq_one_letter_code
_entity_poly.pdbx_strand_id
1 'polypeptide(L)' 'MITIYSTKSCGKCMAVKKILTTKGIDFKNVFIEGSENEENITRVPTLITYDGSRYEDTDALIYVRSL' A
#
# COMPACT_ATOMS: atom_id res chain seq x y z
N MET A 1 10.01 7.60 2.40
CA MET A 1 9.23 7.14 1.24
C MET A 1 8.16 6.16 1.69
N ILE A 2 6.97 6.29 1.17
CA ILE A 2 5.88 5.37 1.47
C ILE A 2 6.13 4.05 0.75
N THR A 3 5.91 2.92 1.44
CA THR A 3 6.03 1.59 0.85
C THR A 3 4.66 0.95 0.80
N ILE A 4 4.30 0.40 -0.37
CA ILE A 4 3.02 -0.27 -0.57
C ILE A 4 3.28 -1.73 -0.89
N TYR A 5 2.67 -2.61 -0.12
CA TYR A 5 2.68 -4.04 -0.38
C TYR A 5 1.40 -4.42 -1.10
N SER A 6 1.53 -5.05 -2.24
CA SER A 6 0.39 -5.37 -3.09
C SER A 6 0.56 -6.73 -3.75
N THR A 7 -0.53 -7.22 -4.35
CA THR A 7 -0.51 -8.43 -5.18
C THR A 7 -0.96 -8.06 -6.59
N LYS A 8 -0.76 -8.99 -7.53
CA LYS A 8 -1.06 -8.74 -8.95
C LYS A 8 -2.53 -8.51 -9.24
N SER A 9 -3.41 -9.11 -8.45
CA SER A 9 -4.85 -9.05 -8.71
C SER A 9 -5.63 -8.22 -7.69
N CYS A 10 -4.99 -7.24 -7.09
CA CYS A 10 -5.61 -6.41 -6.06
C CYS A 10 -6.11 -5.08 -6.65
N GLY A 11 -7.43 -4.95 -6.76
CA GLY A 11 -8.03 -3.71 -7.26
C GLY A 11 -7.81 -2.51 -6.35
N LYS A 12 -7.91 -2.71 -5.02
CA LYS A 12 -7.67 -1.64 -4.06
C LYS A 12 -6.22 -1.16 -4.09
N CYS A 13 -5.29 -2.08 -4.31
CA CYS A 13 -3.87 -1.72 -4.43
C CYS A 13 -3.65 -0.79 -5.62
N MET A 14 -4.29 -1.08 -6.73
CA MET A 14 -4.22 -0.21 -7.91
C MET A 14 -4.80 1.16 -7.63
N ALA A 15 -5.92 1.23 -6.92
CA ALA A 15 -6.54 2.50 -6.56
C ALA A 15 -5.61 3.33 -5.66
N VAL A 16 -5.00 2.72 -4.66
CA VAL A 16 -4.06 3.40 -3.77
C VAL A 16 -2.88 3.97 -4.55
N LYS A 17 -2.29 3.14 -5.42
CA LYS A 17 -1.14 3.58 -6.23
C LYS A 17 -1.52 4.72 -7.18
N LYS A 18 -2.71 4.64 -7.77
CA LYS A 18 -3.19 5.68 -8.67
C LYS A 18 -3.37 7.02 -7.95
N ILE A 19 -3.95 6.98 -6.75
CA ILE A 19 -4.15 8.19 -5.95
C ILE A 19 -2.80 8.84 -5.60
N LEU A 20 -1.83 8.04 -5.17
CA LEU A 20 -0.49 8.54 -4.85
C LEU A 20 0.17 9.16 -6.07
N THR A 21 0.07 8.51 -7.22
CA THR A 21 0.63 9.02 -8.46
C THR A 21 -0.02 10.35 -8.86
N THR A 22 -1.35 10.42 -8.76
CA THR A 22 -2.10 11.63 -9.09
C THR A 22 -1.73 12.80 -8.19
N LYS A 23 -1.46 12.52 -6.92
CA LYS A 23 -1.05 13.54 -5.96
C LYS A 23 0.44 13.89 -6.02
N GLY A 24 1.21 13.21 -6.87
CA GLY A 24 2.64 13.46 -7.01
C GLY A 24 3.46 12.97 -5.82
N ILE A 25 2.98 11.97 -5.12
CA ILE A 25 3.65 11.41 -3.95
C ILE A 25 4.45 10.19 -4.36
N ASP A 26 5.75 10.18 -4.07
CA ASP A 26 6.61 9.05 -4.37
C ASP A 26 6.33 7.89 -3.42
N PHE A 27 6.36 6.68 -3.96
CA PHE A 27 6.17 5.48 -3.16
C PHE A 27 6.95 4.32 -3.77
N LYS A 28 7.24 3.32 -2.94
CA LYS A 28 7.85 2.07 -3.37
C LYS A 28 6.78 1.00 -3.37
N ASN A 29 6.63 0.28 -4.49
CA ASN A 29 5.69 -0.82 -4.59
C ASN A 29 6.43 -2.14 -4.45
N VAL A 30 5.96 -2.99 -3.53
CA VAL A 30 6.51 -4.33 -3.32
C VAL A 30 5.42 -5.34 -3.58
N PHE A 31 5.62 -6.19 -4.59
CA PHE A 31 4.68 -7.27 -4.85
C PHE A 31 4.97 -8.44 -3.93
N ILE A 32 3.93 -8.91 -3.24
CA ILE A 32 4.02 -10.10 -2.40
C ILE A 32 3.07 -11.15 -2.97
N GLU A 33 3.49 -12.40 -2.92
CA GLU A 33 2.67 -13.51 -3.37
C GLU A 33 2.59 -14.54 -2.26
N GLY A 34 1.38 -15.06 -2.05
CA GLY A 34 1.15 -16.03 -1.01
C GLY A 34 1.18 -15.40 0.38
N SER A 35 1.29 -16.25 1.38
CA SER A 35 1.23 -15.84 2.77
C SER A 35 2.60 -15.61 3.40
N GLU A 36 3.67 -15.89 2.68
CA GLU A 36 5.02 -15.77 3.21
C GLU A 36 5.64 -14.45 2.81
N ASN A 37 5.92 -13.59 3.79
CA ASN A 37 6.66 -12.37 3.60
C ASN A 37 7.26 -11.95 4.93
N GLU A 38 8.36 -11.21 4.87
CA GLU A 38 9.09 -10.81 6.08
C GLU A 38 8.31 -9.85 6.96
N GLU A 39 7.36 -9.14 6.38
CA GLU A 39 6.58 -8.13 7.09
C GLU A 39 5.28 -8.66 7.67
N ASN A 40 5.02 -9.95 7.53
CA ASN A 40 3.78 -10.59 7.98
C ASN A 40 2.53 -9.88 7.42
N ILE A 41 2.58 -9.54 6.15
CA ILE A 41 1.46 -8.88 5.50
C ILE A 41 0.37 -9.90 5.20
N THR A 42 -0.79 -9.72 5.79
CA THR A 42 -1.92 -10.63 5.60
C THR A 42 -3.04 -10.01 4.78
N ARG A 43 -3.00 -8.71 4.58
CA ARG A 43 -4.00 -7.98 3.79
C ARG A 43 -3.30 -7.06 2.81
N VAL A 44 -3.89 -6.88 1.65
CA VAL A 44 -3.40 -5.94 0.65
C VAL A 44 -4.54 -4.99 0.28
N PRO A 45 -4.26 -3.74 0.02
CA PRO A 45 -2.94 -3.12 0.12
C PRO A 45 -2.51 -2.92 1.57
N THR A 46 -1.22 -3.01 1.84
CA THR A 46 -0.66 -2.57 3.11
C THR A 46 0.31 -1.44 2.82
N LEU A 47 0.09 -0.32 3.45
CA LEU A 47 0.90 0.88 3.25
C LEU A 47 1.66 1.16 4.53
N ILE A 48 2.97 1.33 4.41
CA ILE A 48 3.81 1.69 5.54
C ILE A 48 4.45 3.04 5.22
N THR A 49 4.23 4.00 6.10
CA THR A 49 4.76 5.34 5.93
C THR A 49 6.20 5.41 6.43
N TYR A 50 6.86 6.53 6.14
CA TYR A 50 8.26 6.71 6.52
C TYR A 50 8.46 6.75 8.04
N ASP A 51 7.43 7.01 8.82
CA ASP A 51 7.49 7.02 10.29
C ASP A 51 7.14 5.66 10.91
N GLY A 52 6.90 4.64 10.08
CA GLY A 52 6.58 3.31 10.52
C GLY A 52 5.09 3.03 10.72
N SER A 53 4.22 4.00 10.48
CA SER A 53 2.78 3.79 10.59
C SER A 53 2.30 2.83 9.50
N ARG A 54 1.37 1.96 9.87
CA ARG A 54 0.88 0.90 8.98
C ARG A 54 -0.62 1.05 8.76
N TYR A 55 -1.01 1.04 7.51
CA TYR A 55 -2.43 1.12 7.10
C TYR A 55 -2.73 -0.06 6.20
N GLU A 56 -3.79 -0.79 6.49
CA GLU A 56 -4.13 -2.01 5.77
C GLU A 56 -5.51 -1.90 5.13
N ASP A 57 -5.65 -2.52 3.95
CA ASP A 57 -6.92 -2.64 3.24
C ASP A 57 -7.59 -1.27 3.05
N THR A 58 -8.82 -1.12 3.52
CA THR A 58 -9.60 0.12 3.39
C THR A 58 -8.90 1.31 4.06
N ASP A 59 -8.21 1.07 5.17
CA ASP A 59 -7.51 2.14 5.90
C ASP A 59 -6.42 2.77 5.04
N ALA A 60 -5.72 1.97 4.23
CA ALA A 60 -4.72 2.50 3.31
C ALA A 60 -5.37 3.43 2.29
N LEU A 61 -6.52 3.05 1.77
CA LEU A 61 -7.24 3.86 0.80
C LEU A 61 -7.70 5.18 1.43
N ILE A 62 -8.25 5.12 2.64
CA ILE A 62 -8.68 6.32 3.37
C ILE A 62 -7.48 7.25 3.62
N TYR A 63 -6.37 6.68 4.04
CA TYR A 63 -5.17 7.46 4.33
C TYR A 63 -4.68 8.24 3.11
N VAL A 64 -4.55 7.57 1.96
CA VAL A 64 -4.03 8.24 0.77
C VAL A 64 -4.99 9.30 0.23
N ARG A 65 -6.29 9.11 0.43
CA ARG A 65 -7.27 10.12 0.05
C ARG A 65 -7.16 11.39 0.88
N SER A 66 -6.69 11.27 2.10
CA SER A 66 -6.57 12.40 3.01
C SER A 66 -5.27 13.18 2.86
N LEU A 67 -4.36 12.69 2.06
CA LEU A 67 -3.06 13.35 1.85
C LEU A 67 -3.14 14.64 1.02
#